data_a9879179251e1d22a58e3345d73742e0
#
_entry.id   a9879179251e1d22a58e3345d73742e0
#
_cell.length_a   1.000
_cell.length_b   1.000
_cell.length_c   1.000
_cell.angle_alpha   90.00
_cell.angle_beta   90.00
_cell.angle_gamma   90.00
#
_symmetry.space_group_name_H-M   'P 1'
#
loop_
_entity.id
_entity.type
_entity.pdbx_description
1 polymer ?
#
loop_
_entity_poly.entity_id
_entity_poly.type
_entity_poly.pdbx_seq_one_letter_code
_entity_poly.pdbx_strand_id
1 'polypeptide(L)'
;ISGTVDGFINILRKSTDISADIDISVKGLNIEHPLIDWQPYKLSFFRFSGVAVADIGKKSLKSENSKISLGGIDGSFSAKKDDTGVSFAVDINKVPLNKLETLVHNDVFKGYLFDGDIDLKVTYSKEGDAEPVFSVTGEVVEPLQISDRLNYLKEPFLFNFIDRNDQPVSFVVGEGNRDFIALDYIPEHVLWAVIVSEDAGFFMHKGIDFEEMSAAVKDNIKKKKMRGGSTITQQIAKNLFLKRERTLLRKFREVILAIELDATLSKKRLLEIYFNIVEWAPGIFGISNAAWYYFGKPVYMLTPLEGAYLASVIPGPYRYNYQFQNGKVSEKWIENLHRILNIMNETGHLTFQEYIDSVKEELLFRPKE
;
A
#
# COMPACT_ATOMS: atom_id res chain seq x y z
N ILE A 1 -14.66 -16.01 17.32
CA ILE A 1 -14.42 -16.94 16.20
C ILE A 1 -15.37 -18.11 16.34
N SER A 2 -16.09 -18.44 15.29
CA SER A 2 -16.98 -19.62 15.21
C SER A 2 -16.83 -20.30 13.85
N GLY A 3 -17.21 -21.58 13.77
CA GLY A 3 -17.15 -22.37 12.55
C GLY A 3 -17.24 -23.87 12.87
N THR A 4 -17.41 -24.70 11.85
CA THR A 4 -17.42 -26.17 12.01
C THR A 4 -16.04 -26.71 11.67
N VAL A 5 -15.41 -27.38 12.62
CA VAL A 5 -14.10 -28.01 12.46
C VAL A 5 -14.30 -29.49 12.16
N ASP A 6 -13.62 -29.97 11.13
CA ASP A 6 -13.54 -31.39 10.77
C ASP A 6 -12.08 -31.73 10.47
N GLY A 7 -11.66 -32.95 10.83
CA GLY A 7 -10.31 -33.39 10.54
C GLY A 7 -9.77 -34.37 11.59
N PHE A 8 -8.47 -34.66 11.47
CA PHE A 8 -7.76 -35.53 12.39
C PHE A 8 -6.37 -34.99 12.74
N ILE A 9 -5.85 -35.45 13.87
CA ILE A 9 -4.47 -35.29 14.28
C ILE A 9 -3.96 -36.66 14.74
N ASN A 10 -3.05 -37.27 13.98
CA ASN A 10 -2.40 -38.50 14.34
C ASN A 10 -1.03 -38.22 14.95
N ILE A 11 -0.82 -38.60 16.18
CA ILE A 11 0.43 -38.36 16.91
C ILE A 11 1.22 -39.67 17.02
N LEU A 12 2.46 -39.68 16.53
CA LEU A 12 3.41 -40.75 16.64
C LEU A 12 4.61 -40.26 17.46
N ARG A 13 5.02 -41.10 18.43
CA ARG A 13 6.22 -40.82 19.22
C ARG A 13 7.27 -41.90 18.95
N LYS A 14 8.48 -41.48 18.60
CA LYS A 14 9.66 -42.35 18.44
C LYS A 14 10.81 -41.74 19.25
N SER A 15 11.10 -42.33 20.41
CA SER A 15 12.17 -41.85 21.32
C SER A 15 11.94 -40.38 21.71
N THR A 16 12.83 -39.49 21.27
CA THR A 16 12.74 -38.04 21.51
C THR A 16 11.85 -37.28 20.50
N ASP A 17 11.51 -37.93 19.38
CA ASP A 17 10.76 -37.30 18.32
C ASP A 17 9.27 -37.60 18.48
N ILE A 18 8.50 -36.53 18.33
CA ILE A 18 7.04 -36.56 18.23
C ILE A 18 6.68 -36.01 16.85
N SER A 19 6.02 -36.82 16.03
CA SER A 19 5.43 -36.34 14.78
C SER A 19 3.91 -36.29 14.89
N ALA A 20 3.33 -35.19 14.41
CA ALA A 20 1.89 -35.03 14.28
C ALA A 20 1.54 -34.90 12.79
N ASP A 21 0.76 -35.84 12.28
CA ASP A 21 0.11 -35.70 10.98
C ASP A 21 -1.23 -35.01 11.19
N ILE A 22 -1.39 -33.86 10.56
CA ILE A 22 -2.50 -32.92 10.82
C ILE A 22 -3.24 -32.73 9.51
N ASP A 23 -4.54 -32.97 9.52
CA ASP A 23 -5.45 -32.56 8.46
C ASP A 23 -6.70 -31.96 9.11
N ILE A 24 -6.81 -30.65 9.06
CA ILE A 24 -7.89 -29.90 9.68
C ILE A 24 -8.54 -29.01 8.63
N SER A 25 -9.85 -29.11 8.51
CA SER A 25 -10.66 -28.18 7.74
C SER A 25 -11.65 -27.45 8.62
N VAL A 26 -11.88 -26.18 8.32
CA VAL A 26 -12.88 -25.33 9.00
C VAL A 26 -13.82 -24.80 7.94
N LYS A 27 -15.11 -25.06 8.11
CA LYS A 27 -16.18 -24.55 7.24
C LYS A 27 -16.96 -23.45 7.94
N GLY A 28 -17.34 -22.43 7.19
CA GLY A 28 -18.12 -21.31 7.71
C GLY A 28 -17.41 -20.57 8.84
N LEU A 29 -16.10 -20.37 8.72
CA LEU A 29 -15.28 -19.66 9.70
C LEU A 29 -15.75 -18.21 9.79
N ASN A 30 -16.25 -17.82 10.94
CA ASN A 30 -16.64 -16.45 11.24
C ASN A 30 -15.64 -15.84 12.21
N ILE A 31 -15.00 -14.76 11.80
CA ILE A 31 -13.99 -14.06 12.58
C ILE A 31 -14.48 -12.64 12.87
N GLU A 32 -14.67 -12.33 14.15
CA GLU A 32 -15.01 -10.99 14.61
C GLU A 32 -13.79 -10.38 15.28
N HIS A 33 -13.07 -9.53 14.55
CA HIS A 33 -11.91 -8.83 15.09
C HIS A 33 -11.67 -7.51 14.37
N PRO A 34 -11.57 -6.37 15.09
CA PRO A 34 -11.46 -5.04 14.48
C PRO A 34 -10.23 -4.84 13.57
N LEU A 35 -9.15 -5.62 13.77
CA LEU A 35 -7.98 -5.59 12.88
C LEU A 35 -8.22 -6.29 11.55
N ILE A 36 -9.20 -7.22 11.48
CA ILE A 36 -9.50 -7.97 10.26
C ILE A 36 -10.55 -7.23 9.45
N ASP A 37 -11.70 -6.97 10.05
CA ASP A 37 -12.76 -6.12 9.48
C ASP A 37 -13.65 -5.57 10.60
N TRP A 38 -14.39 -4.48 10.31
CA TRP A 38 -15.40 -3.90 11.20
C TRP A 38 -16.68 -4.73 11.25
N GLN A 39 -16.92 -5.56 10.24
CA GLN A 39 -17.99 -6.52 10.19
C GLN A 39 -17.47 -7.94 10.39
N PRO A 40 -18.29 -8.88 10.89
CA PRO A 40 -17.90 -10.27 10.99
C PRO A 40 -17.42 -10.81 9.64
N TYR A 41 -16.15 -11.20 9.59
CA TYR A 41 -15.54 -11.78 8.39
C TYR A 41 -15.91 -13.25 8.28
N LYS A 42 -16.55 -13.62 7.19
CA LYS A 42 -16.99 -15.00 6.91
C LYS A 42 -16.10 -15.62 5.85
N LEU A 43 -15.32 -16.60 6.24
CA LEU A 43 -14.54 -17.42 5.33
C LEU A 43 -15.27 -18.73 5.09
N SER A 44 -15.56 -19.05 3.84
CA SER A 44 -16.30 -20.26 3.48
C SER A 44 -15.56 -21.53 3.87
N PHE A 45 -14.23 -21.53 3.72
CA PHE A 45 -13.40 -22.70 3.92
C PHE A 45 -11.95 -22.33 4.26
N PHE A 46 -11.41 -23.02 5.27
CA PHE A 46 -9.97 -23.05 5.57
C PHE A 46 -9.55 -24.51 5.74
N ARG A 47 -8.41 -24.90 5.19
CA ARG A 47 -7.79 -26.23 5.42
C ARG A 47 -6.29 -26.05 5.67
N PHE A 48 -5.81 -26.80 6.62
CA PHE A 48 -4.39 -27.03 6.84
C PHE A 48 -4.13 -28.54 6.81
N SER A 49 -3.16 -28.97 6.03
CA SER A 49 -2.72 -30.36 6.04
C SER A 49 -1.20 -30.42 5.97
N GLY A 50 -0.58 -31.23 6.82
CA GLY A 50 0.85 -31.35 6.87
C GLY A 50 1.35 -32.09 8.09
N VAL A 51 2.67 -32.23 8.16
CA VAL A 51 3.34 -32.95 9.26
C VAL A 51 4.12 -31.93 10.09
N ALA A 52 3.86 -31.90 11.39
CA ALA A 52 4.66 -31.20 12.37
C ALA A 52 5.55 -32.19 13.13
N VAL A 53 6.83 -31.91 13.27
CA VAL A 53 7.80 -32.73 13.99
C VAL A 53 8.43 -31.94 15.12
N ALA A 54 8.31 -32.46 16.34
CA ALA A 54 8.98 -31.90 17.51
C ALA A 54 10.08 -32.87 17.98
N ASP A 55 11.30 -32.36 18.12
CA ASP A 55 12.41 -33.05 18.79
C ASP A 55 12.55 -32.47 20.21
N ILE A 56 12.16 -33.28 21.20
CA ILE A 56 12.17 -32.85 22.61
C ILE A 56 13.61 -32.65 23.10
N GLY A 57 14.55 -33.46 22.64
CA GLY A 57 15.95 -33.38 23.01
C GLY A 57 16.61 -32.09 22.53
N LYS A 58 16.29 -31.66 21.32
CA LYS A 58 16.80 -30.44 20.70
C LYS A 58 15.86 -29.25 20.89
N LYS A 59 14.75 -29.42 21.62
CA LYS A 59 13.71 -28.38 21.81
C LYS A 59 13.30 -27.70 20.49
N SER A 60 13.19 -28.47 19.44
CA SER A 60 12.87 -27.97 18.11
C SER A 60 11.46 -28.41 17.66
N LEU A 61 10.82 -27.56 16.90
CA LEU A 61 9.54 -27.82 16.22
C LEU A 61 9.69 -27.39 14.77
N LYS A 62 9.29 -28.24 13.84
CA LYS A 62 9.27 -27.92 12.40
C LYS A 62 8.02 -28.45 11.73
N SER A 63 7.57 -27.74 10.72
CA SER A 63 6.57 -28.17 9.76
C SER A 63 7.08 -27.76 8.38
N GLU A 64 7.24 -28.71 7.49
CA GLU A 64 7.79 -28.49 6.16
C GLU A 64 6.76 -28.91 5.11
N ASN A 65 6.63 -28.12 4.04
CA ASN A 65 5.77 -28.42 2.91
C ASN A 65 4.29 -28.71 3.29
N SER A 66 3.82 -28.11 4.37
CA SER A 66 2.42 -28.20 4.73
C SER A 66 1.58 -27.42 3.74
N LYS A 67 0.36 -27.87 3.49
CA LYS A 67 -0.58 -27.22 2.57
C LYS A 67 -1.57 -26.37 3.35
N ILE A 68 -1.84 -25.19 2.85
CA ILE A 68 -2.91 -24.32 3.34
C ILE A 68 -3.87 -24.05 2.18
N SER A 69 -5.16 -23.97 2.50
CA SER A 69 -6.18 -23.53 1.55
C SER A 69 -7.10 -22.55 2.23
N LEU A 70 -7.31 -21.41 1.62
CA LEU A 70 -8.10 -20.30 2.16
C LEU A 70 -9.10 -19.85 1.11
N GLY A 71 -10.39 -20.15 1.28
CA GLY A 71 -11.44 -19.78 0.32
C GLY A 71 -11.19 -20.30 -1.10
N GLY A 72 -10.48 -21.46 -1.24
CA GLY A 72 -10.13 -22.04 -2.54
C GLY A 72 -8.84 -21.48 -3.17
N ILE A 73 -8.06 -20.73 -2.41
CA ILE A 73 -6.69 -20.32 -2.73
C ILE A 73 -5.74 -21.26 -2.00
N ASP A 74 -4.92 -21.96 -2.75
CA ASP A 74 -4.01 -22.97 -2.22
C ASP A 74 -2.58 -22.42 -2.12
N GLY A 75 -1.89 -22.82 -1.05
CA GLY A 75 -0.51 -22.43 -0.82
C GLY A 75 0.26 -23.45 -0.01
N SER A 76 1.54 -23.24 0.14
CA SER A 76 2.40 -24.00 1.03
C SER A 76 2.79 -23.19 2.26
N PHE A 77 3.00 -23.87 3.35
CA PHE A 77 3.44 -23.32 4.62
C PHE A 77 4.62 -24.14 5.15
N SER A 78 5.63 -23.45 5.62
CA SER A 78 6.72 -24.05 6.39
C SER A 78 7.02 -23.21 7.61
N ALA A 79 7.37 -23.85 8.70
CA ALA A 79 7.79 -23.17 9.93
C ALA A 79 8.85 -23.99 10.65
N LYS A 80 9.76 -23.29 11.32
CA LYS A 80 10.79 -23.89 12.16
C LYS A 80 10.97 -23.03 13.41
N LYS A 81 11.11 -23.71 14.55
CA LYS A 81 11.54 -23.12 15.81
C LYS A 81 12.54 -24.03 16.47
N ASP A 82 13.67 -23.51 16.89
CA ASP A 82 14.69 -24.21 17.68
C ASP A 82 15.41 -23.25 18.62
N ASP A 83 16.51 -23.70 19.21
CA ASP A 83 17.32 -22.89 20.14
C ASP A 83 18.01 -21.72 19.41
N THR A 84 18.16 -21.77 18.08
CA THR A 84 18.77 -20.72 17.27
C THR A 84 17.78 -19.62 16.86
N GLY A 85 16.47 -19.96 16.77
CA GLY A 85 15.47 -18.97 16.40
C GLY A 85 14.14 -19.54 15.93
N VAL A 86 13.39 -18.67 15.26
CA VAL A 86 12.09 -18.99 14.67
C VAL A 86 12.03 -18.48 13.23
N SER A 87 11.49 -19.31 12.33
CA SER A 87 11.22 -18.89 10.95
C SER A 87 9.89 -19.46 10.45
N PHE A 88 9.25 -18.77 9.54
CA PHE A 88 8.16 -19.33 8.75
C PHE A 88 8.18 -18.77 7.33
N ALA A 89 7.60 -19.54 6.41
CA ALA A 89 7.32 -19.10 5.05
C ALA A 89 5.92 -19.53 4.64
N VAL A 90 5.24 -18.64 3.94
CA VAL A 90 3.99 -18.89 3.21
C VAL A 90 4.27 -18.60 1.75
N ASP A 91 3.97 -19.56 0.89
CA ASP A 91 4.18 -19.46 -0.55
C ASP A 91 2.85 -19.79 -1.25
N ILE A 92 2.31 -18.84 -1.98
CA ILE A 92 1.02 -18.94 -2.66
C ILE A 92 1.28 -18.63 -4.13
N ASN A 93 1.32 -19.67 -4.93
CA ASN A 93 1.59 -19.55 -6.36
C ASN A 93 0.27 -19.57 -7.15
N LYS A 94 0.15 -18.70 -8.14
CA LYS A 94 -0.99 -18.60 -9.04
C LYS A 94 -2.32 -18.42 -8.29
N VAL A 95 -2.36 -17.36 -7.47
CA VAL A 95 -3.63 -16.93 -6.87
C VAL A 95 -4.48 -16.33 -7.98
N PRO A 96 -5.58 -16.98 -8.39
CA PRO A 96 -6.46 -16.39 -9.37
C PRO A 96 -7.11 -15.13 -8.78
N LEU A 97 -6.92 -13.99 -9.44
CA LEU A 97 -7.41 -12.70 -8.96
C LEU A 97 -8.94 -12.70 -8.83
N ASN A 98 -9.65 -13.42 -9.70
CA ASN A 98 -11.10 -13.61 -9.60
C ASN A 98 -11.54 -14.36 -8.32
N LYS A 99 -10.69 -15.19 -7.72
CA LYS A 99 -10.98 -15.84 -6.43
C LYS A 99 -10.75 -14.90 -5.25
N LEU A 100 -9.96 -13.85 -5.40
CA LEU A 100 -9.74 -12.88 -4.34
C LEU A 100 -11.05 -12.14 -3.99
N GLU A 101 -11.98 -12.00 -4.94
CA GLU A 101 -13.32 -11.47 -4.68
C GLU A 101 -14.03 -12.26 -3.57
N THR A 102 -13.90 -13.59 -3.58
CA THR A 102 -14.54 -14.45 -2.57
C THR A 102 -14.01 -14.23 -1.15
N LEU A 103 -12.80 -13.70 -1.04
CA LEU A 103 -12.17 -13.36 0.23
C LEU A 103 -12.54 -11.96 0.72
N VAL A 104 -12.93 -11.05 -0.16
CA VAL A 104 -13.04 -9.62 0.21
C VAL A 104 -14.44 -9.09 0.43
N HIS A 105 -15.48 -9.89 0.25
CA HIS A 105 -16.89 -9.59 0.56
C HIS A 105 -17.25 -8.08 0.58
N ASN A 106 -17.19 -7.40 -0.57
CA ASN A 106 -17.53 -6.00 -0.66
C ASN A 106 -18.27 -5.71 -1.98
N ASP A 107 -19.28 -4.83 -1.91
CA ASP A 107 -20.06 -4.42 -3.10
C ASP A 107 -19.19 -3.78 -4.20
N VAL A 108 -18.01 -3.24 -3.86
CA VAL A 108 -17.03 -2.70 -4.81
C VAL A 108 -16.53 -3.77 -5.79
N PHE A 109 -16.54 -5.06 -5.39
CA PHE A 109 -16.08 -6.17 -6.22
C PHE A 109 -17.24 -6.96 -6.84
N LYS A 110 -18.49 -6.54 -6.65
CA LYS A 110 -19.64 -7.22 -7.21
C LYS A 110 -19.65 -7.16 -8.73
N GLY A 111 -19.60 -8.32 -9.40
CA GLY A 111 -19.48 -8.41 -10.85
C GLY A 111 -18.06 -8.20 -11.39
N TYR A 112 -17.07 -8.38 -10.55
CA TYR A 112 -15.67 -8.27 -10.85
C TYR A 112 -15.23 -9.41 -11.79
N LEU A 113 -14.95 -9.05 -13.04
CA LEU A 113 -14.35 -9.95 -14.01
C LEU A 113 -12.89 -9.51 -14.19
N PHE A 114 -12.04 -10.04 -13.35
CA PHE A 114 -10.62 -9.83 -13.43
C PHE A 114 -9.95 -11.20 -13.50
N ASP A 115 -9.38 -11.52 -14.64
CA ASP A 115 -8.66 -12.75 -14.84
C ASP A 115 -7.17 -12.48 -14.89
N GLY A 116 -6.42 -13.29 -14.18
CA GLY A 116 -4.99 -13.17 -14.02
C GLY A 116 -4.58 -13.81 -12.71
N ASP A 117 -3.30 -14.02 -12.56
CA ASP A 117 -2.72 -14.65 -11.37
C ASP A 117 -1.78 -13.68 -10.65
N ILE A 118 -1.65 -13.87 -9.34
CA ILE A 118 -0.61 -13.25 -8.53
C ILE A 118 0.17 -14.33 -7.79
N ASP A 119 1.48 -14.24 -7.86
CA ASP A 119 2.36 -15.02 -6.99
C ASP A 119 2.69 -14.20 -5.75
N LEU A 120 2.65 -14.83 -4.58
CA LEU A 120 2.92 -14.17 -3.31
C LEU A 120 3.73 -15.08 -2.40
N LYS A 121 4.85 -14.58 -1.90
CA LYS A 121 5.66 -15.26 -0.89
C LYS A 121 5.93 -14.32 0.29
N VAL A 122 5.63 -14.82 1.49
CA VAL A 122 5.87 -14.11 2.74
C VAL A 122 6.84 -14.94 3.57
N THR A 123 7.94 -14.35 4.01
CA THR A 123 8.90 -15.01 4.88
C THR A 123 9.17 -14.17 6.13
N TYR A 124 9.43 -14.86 7.21
CA TYR A 124 9.87 -14.27 8.47
C TYR A 124 10.96 -15.16 9.09
N SER A 125 12.00 -14.54 9.60
CA SER A 125 13.00 -15.24 10.41
C SER A 125 13.52 -14.33 11.51
N LYS A 126 13.83 -14.93 12.66
CA LYS A 126 14.52 -14.29 13.77
C LYS A 126 15.47 -15.30 14.38
N GLU A 127 16.77 -15.01 14.39
CA GLU A 127 17.83 -15.82 14.97
C GLU A 127 18.37 -15.15 16.25
N GLY A 128 18.25 -15.82 17.38
CA GLY A 128 18.72 -15.34 18.69
C GLY A 128 18.30 -13.89 18.98
N ASP A 129 19.30 -13.06 19.29
CA ASP A 129 19.14 -11.62 19.53
C ASP A 129 19.22 -10.79 18.24
N ALA A 130 19.42 -11.43 17.07
CA ALA A 130 19.44 -10.72 15.81
C ALA A 130 18.09 -10.06 15.52
N GLU A 131 18.12 -9.00 14.72
CA GLU A 131 16.90 -8.33 14.30
C GLU A 131 16.08 -9.27 13.39
N PRO A 132 14.73 -9.26 13.52
CA PRO A 132 13.89 -10.08 12.66
C PRO A 132 14.00 -9.64 11.20
N VAL A 133 14.05 -10.61 10.31
CA VAL A 133 13.98 -10.41 8.86
C VAL A 133 12.59 -10.78 8.40
N PHE A 134 11.93 -9.83 7.76
CA PHE A 134 10.63 -10.02 7.12
C PHE A 134 10.77 -9.69 5.64
N SER A 135 10.18 -10.50 4.78
CA SER A 135 10.15 -10.25 3.34
C SER A 135 8.78 -10.60 2.77
N VAL A 136 8.30 -9.75 1.89
CA VAL A 136 7.16 -10.02 1.01
C VAL A 136 7.65 -9.84 -0.41
N THR A 137 7.53 -10.87 -1.20
CA THR A 137 7.82 -10.84 -2.64
C THR A 137 6.57 -11.27 -3.38
N GLY A 138 6.35 -10.72 -4.55
CA GLY A 138 5.20 -11.09 -5.36
C GLY A 138 5.36 -10.59 -6.79
N GLU A 139 4.57 -11.18 -7.67
CA GLU A 139 4.53 -10.82 -9.07
C GLU A 139 3.09 -10.91 -9.59
N VAL A 140 2.68 -9.92 -10.37
CA VAL A 140 1.41 -9.95 -11.11
C VAL A 140 1.68 -10.60 -12.46
N VAL A 141 1.12 -11.79 -12.67
CA VAL A 141 1.33 -12.60 -13.88
C VAL A 141 0.40 -12.13 -15.00
N GLU A 142 0.95 -11.79 -16.16
CA GLU A 142 0.19 -11.44 -17.36
C GLU A 142 -0.14 -12.68 -18.23
N PRO A 143 -1.17 -12.61 -19.09
CA PRO A 143 -2.02 -11.46 -19.38
C PRO A 143 -3.14 -11.29 -18.38
N LEU A 144 -3.46 -10.01 -18.07
CA LEU A 144 -4.60 -9.66 -17.25
C LEU A 144 -5.81 -9.38 -18.16
N GLN A 145 -6.91 -10.12 -18.02
CA GLN A 145 -8.19 -9.75 -18.59
C GLN A 145 -8.92 -8.83 -17.61
N ILE A 146 -9.13 -7.59 -18.01
CA ILE A 146 -9.68 -6.55 -17.16
C ILE A 146 -11.10 -6.26 -17.60
N SER A 147 -11.99 -6.04 -16.62
CA SER A 147 -13.35 -5.58 -16.90
C SER A 147 -13.36 -4.10 -17.34
N ASP A 148 -14.37 -3.73 -18.13
CA ASP A 148 -14.54 -2.34 -18.57
C ASP A 148 -15.05 -1.39 -17.49
N ARG A 149 -15.26 -1.86 -16.27
CA ARG A 149 -15.91 -1.10 -15.20
C ARG A 149 -15.15 0.16 -14.77
N LEU A 150 -13.81 0.18 -14.91
CA LEU A 150 -12.97 1.34 -14.60
C LEU A 150 -12.64 2.21 -15.81
N ASN A 151 -13.14 1.86 -17.02
CA ASN A 151 -12.87 2.63 -18.24
C ASN A 151 -13.38 4.07 -18.16
N TYR A 152 -14.41 4.34 -17.35
CA TYR A 152 -14.90 5.70 -17.14
C TYR A 152 -13.85 6.64 -16.53
N LEU A 153 -12.82 6.11 -15.84
CA LEU A 153 -11.72 6.91 -15.31
C LEU A 153 -10.75 7.43 -16.37
N LYS A 154 -10.85 6.92 -17.60
CA LYS A 154 -10.09 7.45 -18.77
C LYS A 154 -10.61 8.82 -19.20
N GLU A 155 -11.90 9.08 -18.95
CA GLU A 155 -12.62 10.29 -19.27
C GLU A 155 -12.81 11.18 -18.03
N PRO A 156 -13.31 12.42 -18.17
CA PRO A 156 -13.72 13.24 -17.01
C PRO A 156 -14.77 12.51 -16.17
N PHE A 157 -14.56 12.44 -14.85
CA PHE A 157 -15.45 11.74 -13.94
C PHE A 157 -15.72 12.52 -12.66
N LEU A 158 -16.82 12.19 -11.99
CA LEU A 158 -17.17 12.78 -10.70
C LEU A 158 -16.42 12.07 -9.57
N PHE A 159 -15.54 12.80 -8.90
CA PHE A 159 -14.91 12.35 -7.66
C PHE A 159 -15.82 12.65 -6.48
N ASN A 160 -16.10 11.62 -5.67
CA ASN A 160 -16.88 11.73 -4.44
C ASN A 160 -16.06 11.17 -3.28
N PHE A 161 -15.97 11.93 -2.21
CA PHE A 161 -15.17 11.57 -1.05
C PHE A 161 -15.83 12.09 0.22
N ILE A 162 -15.64 11.40 1.34
CA ILE A 162 -16.02 11.90 2.67
C ILE A 162 -14.75 12.33 3.39
N ASP A 163 -14.64 13.60 3.73
CA ASP A 163 -13.46 14.13 4.42
C ASP A 163 -13.35 13.68 5.88
N ARG A 164 -12.32 14.09 6.60
CA ARG A 164 -12.11 13.69 8.01
C ARG A 164 -13.12 14.28 8.98
N ASN A 165 -13.87 15.27 8.56
CA ASN A 165 -14.91 15.90 9.33
C ASN A 165 -16.31 15.38 8.94
N ASP A 166 -16.34 14.22 8.25
CA ASP A 166 -17.55 13.59 7.70
C ASP A 166 -18.32 14.48 6.72
N GLN A 167 -17.62 15.43 6.07
CA GLN A 167 -18.23 16.30 5.07
C GLN A 167 -18.07 15.70 3.67
N PRO A 168 -19.14 15.72 2.85
CA PRO A 168 -19.06 15.26 1.48
C PRO A 168 -18.25 16.25 0.62
N VAL A 169 -17.29 15.72 -0.12
CA VAL A 169 -16.50 16.44 -1.12
C VAL A 169 -16.84 15.87 -2.47
N SER A 170 -17.21 16.71 -3.43
CA SER A 170 -17.59 16.28 -4.78
C SER A 170 -17.14 17.31 -5.81
N PHE A 171 -16.39 16.84 -6.82
CA PHE A 171 -15.96 17.66 -7.94
C PHE A 171 -15.60 16.78 -9.16
N VAL A 172 -15.56 17.37 -10.35
CA VAL A 172 -15.17 16.68 -11.58
C VAL A 172 -13.65 16.64 -11.69
N VAL A 173 -13.09 15.47 -11.97
CA VAL A 173 -11.68 15.27 -12.33
C VAL A 173 -11.59 15.22 -13.86
N GLY A 174 -11.28 16.34 -14.47
CA GLY A 174 -11.21 16.50 -15.92
C GLY A 174 -11.67 17.87 -16.39
N GLU A 175 -11.78 18.03 -17.69
CA GLU A 175 -12.27 19.23 -18.34
C GLU A 175 -13.66 19.63 -17.83
N GLY A 176 -13.88 20.94 -17.67
CA GLY A 176 -15.10 21.50 -17.07
C GLY A 176 -14.98 21.85 -15.59
N ASN A 177 -13.95 21.38 -14.88
CA ASN A 177 -13.57 21.87 -13.57
C ASN A 177 -12.41 22.86 -13.71
N ARG A 178 -12.59 24.12 -13.29
CA ARG A 178 -11.57 25.18 -13.40
C ARG A 178 -10.31 24.88 -12.56
N ASP A 179 -10.43 24.07 -11.53
CA ASP A 179 -9.36 23.72 -10.61
C ASP A 179 -8.60 22.44 -11.05
N PHE A 180 -9.11 21.77 -12.11
CA PHE A 180 -8.42 20.65 -12.73
C PHE A 180 -7.17 21.14 -13.46
N ILE A 181 -6.10 20.38 -13.34
CA ILE A 181 -4.90 20.60 -14.12
C ILE A 181 -4.49 19.31 -14.83
N ALA A 182 -4.34 19.37 -16.15
CA ALA A 182 -3.82 18.26 -16.90
C ALA A 182 -2.33 18.05 -16.57
N LEU A 183 -1.88 16.80 -16.59
CA LEU A 183 -0.54 16.42 -16.16
C LEU A 183 0.57 17.19 -16.87
N ASP A 184 0.39 17.46 -18.16
CA ASP A 184 1.37 18.16 -19.00
C ASP A 184 1.58 19.66 -18.60
N TYR A 185 0.70 20.23 -17.77
CA TYR A 185 0.83 21.59 -17.21
C TYR A 185 1.46 21.62 -15.82
N ILE A 186 1.77 20.46 -15.24
CA ILE A 186 2.48 20.35 -13.96
C ILE A 186 3.98 20.31 -14.26
N PRO A 187 4.81 21.23 -13.69
CA PRO A 187 6.25 21.23 -13.93
C PRO A 187 6.88 19.87 -13.56
N GLU A 188 7.81 19.41 -14.35
CA GLU A 188 8.45 18.12 -14.19
C GLU A 188 9.10 17.95 -12.81
N HIS A 189 9.76 18.99 -12.30
CA HIS A 189 10.33 18.97 -10.96
C HIS A 189 9.28 18.82 -9.84
N VAL A 190 8.05 19.30 -10.03
CA VAL A 190 6.96 19.11 -9.07
C VAL A 190 6.43 17.67 -9.13
N LEU A 191 6.28 17.11 -10.34
CA LEU A 191 5.92 15.71 -10.54
C LEU A 191 6.91 14.78 -9.84
N TRP A 192 8.21 14.98 -10.11
CA TRP A 192 9.24 14.12 -9.55
C TRP A 192 9.44 14.30 -8.05
N ALA A 193 9.25 15.49 -7.50
CA ALA A 193 9.26 15.67 -6.05
C ALA A 193 8.23 14.77 -5.35
N VAL A 194 7.02 14.64 -5.92
CA VAL A 194 5.98 13.76 -5.40
C VAL A 194 6.32 12.29 -5.64
N ILE A 195 6.75 11.93 -6.85
CA ILE A 195 7.07 10.54 -7.21
C ILE A 195 8.19 10.00 -6.32
N VAL A 196 9.31 10.70 -6.17
CA VAL A 196 10.44 10.23 -5.34
C VAL A 196 10.11 10.19 -3.85
N SER A 197 9.11 10.96 -3.41
CA SER A 197 8.67 11.00 -2.01
C SER A 197 7.69 9.90 -1.65
N GLU A 198 6.74 9.63 -2.54
CA GLU A 198 5.60 8.75 -2.27
C GLU A 198 5.77 7.35 -2.88
N ASP A 199 6.44 7.26 -4.05
CA ASP A 199 6.49 6.03 -4.83
C ASP A 199 7.61 6.10 -5.88
N ALA A 200 8.86 6.03 -5.44
CA ALA A 200 10.03 6.17 -6.32
C ALA A 200 10.07 5.11 -7.45
N GLY A 201 9.45 3.95 -7.22
CA GLY A 201 9.32 2.85 -8.18
C GLY A 201 8.08 2.93 -9.07
N PHE A 202 7.32 4.03 -9.06
CA PHE A 202 6.00 4.14 -9.70
C PHE A 202 5.93 3.61 -11.14
N PHE A 203 6.95 3.86 -11.96
CA PHE A 203 7.00 3.41 -13.35
C PHE A 203 7.47 1.96 -13.52
N MET A 204 7.98 1.33 -12.46
CA MET A 204 8.59 0.01 -12.50
C MET A 204 7.65 -1.12 -12.09
N HIS A 205 6.68 -0.83 -11.23
CA HIS A 205 5.74 -1.83 -10.71
C HIS A 205 4.35 -1.72 -11.36
N LYS A 206 3.52 -2.76 -11.17
CA LYS A 206 2.13 -2.87 -11.68
C LYS A 206 1.12 -2.65 -10.54
N GLY A 207 1.02 -1.40 -10.08
CA GLY A 207 0.10 -0.98 -9.02
C GLY A 207 0.60 -1.25 -7.60
N ILE A 208 1.51 -2.20 -7.39
CA ILE A 208 2.07 -2.58 -6.09
C ILE A 208 3.58 -2.69 -6.18
N ASP A 209 4.27 -2.12 -5.21
CA ASP A 209 5.69 -2.31 -4.97
C ASP A 209 5.89 -3.28 -3.79
N PHE A 210 6.17 -4.54 -4.07
CA PHE A 210 6.39 -5.56 -3.05
C PHE A 210 7.68 -5.35 -2.27
N GLU A 211 8.71 -4.78 -2.89
CA GLU A 211 10.00 -4.50 -2.23
C GLU A 211 9.84 -3.36 -1.22
N GLU A 212 9.19 -2.26 -1.60
CA GLU A 212 8.89 -1.17 -0.69
C GLU A 212 7.93 -1.59 0.42
N MET A 213 6.93 -2.42 0.14
CA MET A 213 6.03 -2.98 1.15
C MET A 213 6.82 -3.81 2.17
N SER A 214 7.72 -4.66 1.70
CA SER A 214 8.61 -5.45 2.55
C SER A 214 9.51 -4.57 3.41
N ALA A 215 10.14 -3.57 2.82
CA ALA A 215 11.00 -2.61 3.53
C ALA A 215 10.21 -1.84 4.61
N ALA A 216 9.01 -1.39 4.29
CA ALA A 216 8.14 -0.67 5.24
C ALA A 216 7.73 -1.54 6.43
N VAL A 217 7.38 -2.81 6.21
CA VAL A 217 7.05 -3.75 7.31
C VAL A 217 8.26 -3.99 8.19
N LYS A 218 9.46 -4.18 7.60
CA LYS A 218 10.72 -4.38 8.32
C LYS A 218 11.05 -3.17 9.20
N ASP A 219 10.95 -1.95 8.66
CA ASP A 219 11.23 -0.71 9.41
C ASP A 219 10.22 -0.49 10.55
N ASN A 220 8.94 -0.81 10.32
CA ASN A 220 7.89 -0.71 11.33
C ASN A 220 8.06 -1.73 12.46
N ILE A 221 8.47 -2.97 12.17
CA ILE A 221 8.80 -3.99 13.19
C ILE A 221 9.97 -3.52 14.05
N LYS A 222 10.98 -2.91 13.44
CA LYS A 222 12.15 -2.37 14.12
C LYS A 222 11.86 -1.12 14.94
N LYS A 223 10.66 -0.56 14.87
CA LYS A 223 10.26 0.72 15.50
C LYS A 223 11.20 1.90 15.20
N LYS A 224 12.02 1.79 14.17
CA LYS A 224 13.02 2.83 13.81
C LYS A 224 12.40 4.03 13.14
N LYS A 225 11.33 3.84 12.37
CA LYS A 225 10.58 4.94 11.71
C LYS A 225 9.27 4.35 11.13
N MET A 226 8.15 5.03 11.34
CA MET A 226 6.92 4.71 10.59
C MET A 226 7.14 5.11 9.13
N ARG A 227 7.39 4.13 8.27
CA ARG A 227 7.55 4.30 6.83
C ARG A 227 6.26 3.86 6.13
N GLY A 228 5.76 4.66 5.20
CA GLY A 228 4.68 4.28 4.30
C GLY A 228 5.23 3.36 3.21
N GLY A 229 4.55 2.27 2.93
CA GLY A 229 4.88 1.35 1.82
C GLY A 229 3.67 1.20 0.88
N SER A 230 2.88 2.26 0.71
CA SER A 230 1.75 2.27 -0.22
C SER A 230 2.13 3.07 -1.46
N THR A 231 1.88 2.50 -2.63
CA THR A 231 2.12 3.15 -3.92
C THR A 231 1.10 4.27 -4.20
N ILE A 232 1.42 5.15 -5.15
CA ILE A 232 0.50 6.16 -5.67
C ILE A 232 -0.80 5.50 -6.15
N THR A 233 -0.72 4.38 -6.87
CA THR A 233 -1.90 3.65 -7.35
C THR A 233 -2.77 3.11 -6.20
N GLN A 234 -2.15 2.62 -5.12
CA GLN A 234 -2.88 2.24 -3.91
C GLN A 234 -3.55 3.43 -3.22
N GLN A 235 -2.94 4.60 -3.23
CA GLN A 235 -3.54 5.81 -2.68
C GLN A 235 -4.74 6.26 -3.53
N ILE A 236 -4.67 6.15 -4.86
CA ILE A 236 -5.81 6.38 -5.77
C ILE A 236 -6.95 5.39 -5.45
N ALA A 237 -6.64 4.09 -5.37
CA ALA A 237 -7.62 3.05 -5.02
C ALA A 237 -8.35 3.35 -3.70
N LYS A 238 -7.58 3.73 -2.68
CA LYS A 238 -8.11 4.13 -1.37
C LYS A 238 -9.06 5.32 -1.48
N ASN A 239 -8.66 6.37 -2.19
CA ASN A 239 -9.40 7.63 -2.25
C ASN A 239 -10.66 7.53 -3.12
N LEU A 240 -10.64 6.70 -4.18
CA LEU A 240 -11.79 6.54 -5.09
C LEU A 240 -12.83 5.55 -4.57
N PHE A 241 -12.42 4.47 -3.90
CA PHE A 241 -13.30 3.31 -3.72
C PHE A 241 -13.47 2.86 -2.27
N LEU A 242 -12.59 3.27 -1.35
CA LEU A 242 -12.56 2.66 -0.03
C LEU A 242 -12.90 3.67 1.07
N LYS A 243 -13.61 3.16 2.09
CA LYS A 243 -13.89 3.92 3.31
C LYS A 243 -12.64 4.02 4.18
N ARG A 244 -12.65 4.97 5.13
CA ARG A 244 -11.54 5.25 6.07
C ARG A 244 -11.41 4.23 7.20
N GLU A 245 -11.58 2.97 6.92
CA GLU A 245 -11.38 1.91 7.89
C GLU A 245 -9.90 1.52 7.96
N ARG A 246 -9.42 1.12 9.14
CA ARG A 246 -8.04 0.64 9.33
C ARG A 246 -8.05 -0.86 9.60
N THR A 247 -8.39 -1.63 8.57
CA THR A 247 -8.49 -3.09 8.66
C THR A 247 -7.58 -3.77 7.64
N LEU A 248 -7.22 -5.03 7.90
CA LEU A 248 -6.41 -5.83 6.97
C LEU A 248 -7.16 -6.07 5.66
N LEU A 249 -8.48 -6.35 5.75
CA LEU A 249 -9.28 -6.57 4.54
C LEU A 249 -9.40 -5.31 3.69
N ARG A 250 -9.55 -4.14 4.29
CA ARG A 250 -9.51 -2.89 3.53
C ARG A 250 -8.17 -2.73 2.80
N LYS A 251 -7.04 -3.04 3.47
CA LYS A 251 -5.72 -2.97 2.82
C LYS A 251 -5.59 -4.00 1.69
N PHE A 252 -6.18 -5.17 1.85
CA PHE A 252 -6.21 -6.17 0.78
C PHE A 252 -7.06 -5.74 -0.42
N ARG A 253 -8.24 -5.13 -0.16
CA ARG A 253 -9.06 -4.49 -1.21
C ARG A 253 -8.29 -3.40 -1.97
N GLU A 254 -7.54 -2.58 -1.25
CA GLU A 254 -6.69 -1.54 -1.83
C GLU A 254 -5.65 -2.12 -2.80
N VAL A 255 -5.03 -3.23 -2.42
CA VAL A 255 -4.05 -3.95 -3.26
C VAL A 255 -4.69 -4.44 -4.57
N ILE A 256 -5.83 -5.12 -4.50
CA ILE A 256 -6.52 -5.64 -5.69
C ILE A 256 -6.93 -4.50 -6.62
N LEU A 257 -7.54 -3.44 -6.07
CA LEU A 257 -7.94 -2.26 -6.84
C LEU A 257 -6.76 -1.54 -7.48
N ALA A 258 -5.60 -1.51 -6.81
CA ALA A 258 -4.40 -0.90 -7.37
C ALA A 258 -3.87 -1.67 -8.59
N ILE A 259 -3.91 -3.00 -8.56
CA ILE A 259 -3.54 -3.84 -9.72
C ILE A 259 -4.50 -3.56 -10.89
N GLU A 260 -5.80 -3.53 -10.64
CA GLU A 260 -6.81 -3.25 -11.67
C GLU A 260 -6.67 -1.86 -12.26
N LEU A 261 -6.47 -0.85 -11.43
CA LEU A 261 -6.24 0.53 -11.87
C LEU A 261 -5.02 0.64 -12.77
N ASP A 262 -3.92 0.03 -12.37
CA ASP A 262 -2.66 0.07 -13.13
C ASP A 262 -2.77 -0.68 -14.46
N ALA A 263 -3.53 -1.77 -14.49
CA ALA A 263 -3.79 -2.52 -15.72
C ALA A 263 -4.80 -1.81 -16.65
N THR A 264 -5.70 -0.97 -16.10
CA THR A 264 -6.74 -0.27 -16.88
C THR A 264 -6.27 1.08 -17.41
N LEU A 265 -5.46 1.81 -16.64
CA LEU A 265 -5.08 3.20 -16.92
C LEU A 265 -3.58 3.32 -17.22
N SER A 266 -3.23 4.26 -18.08
CA SER A 266 -1.83 4.61 -18.27
C SER A 266 -1.23 5.25 -17.02
N LYS A 267 0.08 5.10 -16.81
CA LYS A 267 0.80 5.78 -15.72
C LYS A 267 0.58 7.29 -15.71
N LYS A 268 0.54 7.92 -16.89
CA LYS A 268 0.20 9.34 -17.03
C LYS A 268 -1.19 9.65 -16.45
N ARG A 269 -2.21 8.86 -16.81
CA ARG A 269 -3.57 9.10 -16.30
C ARG A 269 -3.70 8.84 -14.80
N LEU A 270 -2.99 7.86 -14.27
CA LEU A 270 -2.92 7.63 -12.83
C LEU A 270 -2.32 8.83 -12.10
N LEU A 271 -1.20 9.38 -12.57
CA LEU A 271 -0.62 10.60 -11.98
C LEU A 271 -1.57 11.79 -12.11
N GLU A 272 -2.19 12.00 -13.27
CA GLU A 272 -3.14 13.09 -13.46
C GLU A 272 -4.30 13.01 -12.47
N ILE A 273 -4.89 11.82 -12.30
CA ILE A 273 -5.92 11.60 -11.27
C ILE A 273 -5.37 11.91 -9.89
N TYR A 274 -4.21 11.36 -9.55
CA TYR A 274 -3.59 11.52 -8.23
C TYR A 274 -3.42 12.99 -7.86
N PHE A 275 -2.77 13.77 -8.72
CA PHE A 275 -2.50 15.18 -8.48
C PHE A 275 -3.77 16.04 -8.33
N ASN A 276 -4.88 15.59 -8.89
CA ASN A 276 -6.15 16.29 -8.82
C ASN A 276 -7.06 15.84 -7.66
N ILE A 277 -6.85 14.63 -7.07
CA ILE A 277 -7.72 14.13 -5.99
C ILE A 277 -7.07 14.07 -4.61
N VAL A 278 -5.74 14.11 -4.53
CA VAL A 278 -5.07 14.01 -3.24
C VAL A 278 -5.33 15.25 -2.38
N GLU A 279 -5.49 15.05 -1.08
CA GLU A 279 -5.67 16.12 -0.10
C GLU A 279 -4.31 16.63 0.34
N TRP A 280 -4.01 17.92 0.10
CA TRP A 280 -2.73 18.57 0.38
C TRP A 280 -2.72 19.35 1.70
N ALA A 281 -3.88 19.81 2.13
CA ALA A 281 -4.13 20.45 3.42
C ALA A 281 -5.57 20.13 3.84
N PRO A 282 -6.00 20.40 5.08
CA PRO A 282 -7.37 20.15 5.50
C PRO A 282 -8.39 20.77 4.55
N GLY A 283 -9.14 19.92 3.82
CA GLY A 283 -10.14 20.33 2.84
C GLY A 283 -9.59 20.87 1.51
N ILE A 284 -8.27 20.85 1.29
CA ILE A 284 -7.64 21.33 0.06
C ILE A 284 -7.28 20.14 -0.82
N PHE A 285 -8.08 19.90 -1.84
CA PHE A 285 -7.91 18.83 -2.82
C PHE A 285 -7.39 19.37 -4.15
N GLY A 286 -6.51 18.61 -4.78
CA GLY A 286 -5.88 18.95 -6.05
C GLY A 286 -4.72 19.93 -5.92
N ILE A 287 -3.69 19.72 -6.76
CA ILE A 287 -2.45 20.50 -6.73
C ILE A 287 -2.67 21.97 -7.10
N SER A 288 -3.64 22.27 -7.96
CA SER A 288 -3.99 23.65 -8.32
C SER A 288 -4.39 24.45 -7.07
N ASN A 289 -5.31 23.88 -6.28
CA ASN A 289 -5.75 24.49 -5.03
C ASN A 289 -4.62 24.52 -3.98
N ALA A 290 -3.76 23.52 -3.94
CA ALA A 290 -2.61 23.48 -3.03
C ALA A 290 -1.60 24.59 -3.32
N ALA A 291 -1.26 24.83 -4.60
CA ALA A 291 -0.36 25.90 -5.02
C ALA A 291 -0.87 27.29 -4.60
N TRP A 292 -2.15 27.53 -4.82
CA TRP A 292 -2.78 28.77 -4.34
C TRP A 292 -2.87 28.84 -2.82
N TYR A 293 -3.19 27.73 -2.15
CA TYR A 293 -3.31 27.69 -0.68
C TYR A 293 -1.99 28.01 0.02
N TYR A 294 -0.90 27.40 -0.40
CA TYR A 294 0.40 27.55 0.25
C TYR A 294 1.19 28.75 -0.26
N PHE A 295 1.18 29.00 -1.57
CA PHE A 295 2.12 29.93 -2.23
C PHE A 295 1.43 31.11 -2.95
N GLY A 296 0.11 31.09 -3.13
CA GLY A 296 -0.63 32.16 -3.78
C GLY A 296 -0.31 32.34 -5.28
N LYS A 297 0.09 31.24 -5.94
CA LYS A 297 0.48 31.25 -7.36
C LYS A 297 0.05 29.99 -8.09
N PRO A 298 -0.04 30.02 -9.42
CA PRO A 298 -0.42 28.83 -10.20
C PRO A 298 0.70 27.79 -10.19
N VAL A 299 0.31 26.52 -10.44
CA VAL A 299 1.19 25.34 -10.38
C VAL A 299 2.45 25.47 -11.25
N TYR A 300 2.33 26.02 -12.46
CA TYR A 300 3.45 26.17 -13.39
C TYR A 300 4.53 27.17 -12.92
N MET A 301 4.27 27.93 -11.86
CA MET A 301 5.23 28.85 -11.23
C MET A 301 5.88 28.30 -9.97
N LEU A 302 5.55 27.07 -9.57
CA LEU A 302 6.17 26.44 -8.41
C LEU A 302 7.65 26.16 -8.67
N THR A 303 8.49 26.44 -7.67
CA THR A 303 9.91 26.10 -7.68
C THR A 303 10.14 24.64 -7.27
N PRO A 304 11.32 24.05 -7.51
CA PRO A 304 11.63 22.71 -7.01
C PRO A 304 11.50 22.58 -5.48
N LEU A 305 11.89 23.62 -4.71
CA LEU A 305 11.76 23.63 -3.26
C LEU A 305 10.30 23.63 -2.83
N GLU A 306 9.43 24.37 -3.49
CA GLU A 306 8.00 24.37 -3.22
C GLU A 306 7.34 23.06 -3.63
N GLY A 307 7.77 22.44 -4.74
CA GLY A 307 7.37 21.09 -5.11
C GLY A 307 7.74 20.05 -4.05
N ALA A 308 8.98 20.12 -3.54
CA ALA A 308 9.43 19.28 -2.43
C ALA A 308 8.61 19.50 -1.13
N TYR A 309 8.23 20.76 -0.84
CA TYR A 309 7.34 21.05 0.28
C TYR A 309 5.97 20.40 0.09
N LEU A 310 5.34 20.58 -1.07
CA LEU A 310 4.05 19.95 -1.37
C LEU A 310 4.14 18.43 -1.22
N ALA A 311 5.16 17.79 -1.79
CA ALA A 311 5.37 16.36 -1.64
C ALA A 311 5.48 15.94 -0.16
N SER A 312 6.16 16.75 0.67
CA SER A 312 6.41 16.45 2.07
C SER A 312 5.17 16.49 2.98
N VAL A 313 4.09 17.17 2.57
CA VAL A 313 2.86 17.30 3.37
C VAL A 313 1.82 16.21 3.07
N ILE A 314 1.90 15.53 1.92
CA ILE A 314 0.95 14.48 1.49
C ILE A 314 0.75 13.38 2.55
N PRO A 315 1.79 12.82 3.21
CA PRO A 315 1.60 11.74 4.17
C PRO A 315 0.72 12.10 5.37
N GLY A 316 0.54 13.38 5.62
CA GLY A 316 -0.25 13.85 6.75
C GLY A 316 -0.73 15.30 6.63
N PRO A 317 -1.62 15.62 5.68
CA PRO A 317 -2.01 16.99 5.37
C PRO A 317 -2.57 17.75 6.58
N TYR A 318 -3.30 17.07 7.46
CA TYR A 318 -3.79 17.66 8.71
C TYR A 318 -2.68 17.88 9.73
N ARG A 319 -1.79 16.90 9.86
CA ARG A 319 -0.72 16.94 10.84
C ARG A 319 0.35 17.99 10.49
N TYR A 320 0.65 18.13 9.20
CA TYR A 320 1.79 18.94 8.74
C TYR A 320 1.43 20.37 8.36
N ASN A 321 0.13 20.68 8.25
CA ASN A 321 -0.35 22.02 7.93
C ASN A 321 0.08 23.09 8.96
N TYR A 322 0.49 22.70 10.17
CA TYR A 322 0.97 23.63 11.19
C TYR A 322 2.21 24.44 10.75
N GLN A 323 3.05 23.91 9.87
CA GLN A 323 4.20 24.61 9.30
C GLN A 323 3.72 25.89 8.59
N PHE A 324 2.76 25.72 7.69
CA PHE A 324 2.11 26.85 7.02
C PHE A 324 1.39 27.77 8.01
N GLN A 325 0.65 27.18 8.97
CA GLN A 325 -0.06 27.95 9.99
C GLN A 325 0.87 28.83 10.84
N ASN A 326 2.09 28.39 11.08
CA ASN A 326 3.12 29.13 11.81
C ASN A 326 3.90 30.11 10.92
N GLY A 327 3.65 30.11 9.61
CA GLY A 327 4.34 30.98 8.65
C GLY A 327 5.79 30.66 8.38
N LYS A 328 6.30 29.53 8.92
CA LYS A 328 7.69 29.08 8.73
C LYS A 328 7.85 27.57 8.90
N VAL A 329 8.86 27.05 8.26
CA VAL A 329 9.23 25.63 8.29
C VAL A 329 10.37 25.44 9.29
N SER A 330 10.34 24.35 10.08
CA SER A 330 11.41 24.01 11.00
C SER A 330 12.69 23.57 10.24
N GLU A 331 13.87 23.77 10.87
CA GLU A 331 15.15 23.32 10.29
C GLU A 331 15.13 21.85 9.89
N LYS A 332 14.63 20.98 10.78
CA LYS A 332 14.49 19.55 10.48
C LYS A 332 13.59 19.28 9.27
N TRP A 333 12.61 20.12 9.01
CA TRP A 333 11.76 19.99 7.84
C TRP A 333 12.49 20.44 6.58
N ILE A 334 13.25 21.54 6.66
CA ILE A 334 14.13 22.00 5.56
C ILE A 334 15.13 20.89 5.19
N GLU A 335 15.75 20.23 6.15
CA GLU A 335 16.62 19.07 5.88
C GLU A 335 15.88 17.96 5.12
N ASN A 336 14.61 17.71 5.44
CA ASN A 336 13.82 16.74 4.69
C ASN A 336 13.52 17.21 3.25
N LEU A 337 13.25 18.50 3.04
CA LEU A 337 13.08 19.06 1.68
C LEU A 337 14.37 18.94 0.87
N HIS A 338 15.51 19.28 1.46
CA HIS A 338 16.82 19.14 0.82
C HIS A 338 17.13 17.68 0.49
N ARG A 339 16.69 16.72 1.32
CA ARG A 339 16.83 15.30 1.01
C ARG A 339 15.98 14.90 -0.22
N ILE A 340 14.75 15.40 -0.37
CA ILE A 340 13.93 15.17 -1.57
C ILE A 340 14.64 15.74 -2.81
N LEU A 341 15.09 16.99 -2.75
CA LEU A 341 15.83 17.64 -3.85
C LEU A 341 17.12 16.89 -4.21
N ASN A 342 17.84 16.37 -3.21
CA ASN A 342 19.06 15.58 -3.45
C ASN A 342 18.72 14.27 -4.19
N ILE A 343 17.68 13.56 -3.80
CA ILE A 343 17.23 12.35 -4.50
C ILE A 343 16.87 12.69 -5.94
N MET A 344 16.15 13.80 -6.19
CA MET A 344 15.81 14.23 -7.54
C MET A 344 17.07 14.53 -8.38
N ASN A 345 18.10 15.13 -7.78
CA ASN A 345 19.38 15.35 -8.46
C ASN A 345 20.12 14.03 -8.74
N GLU A 346 20.23 13.13 -7.76
CA GLU A 346 20.88 11.83 -7.92
C GLU A 346 20.20 10.95 -8.97
N THR A 347 18.90 11.09 -9.15
CA THR A 347 18.09 10.34 -10.13
C THR A 347 17.95 11.08 -11.47
N GLY A 348 18.58 12.24 -11.63
CA GLY A 348 18.61 12.99 -12.89
C GLY A 348 17.36 13.82 -13.20
N HIS A 349 16.49 14.04 -12.21
CA HIS A 349 15.27 14.85 -12.33
C HIS A 349 15.47 16.33 -11.94
N LEU A 350 16.64 16.66 -11.44
CA LEU A 350 17.18 18.01 -11.33
C LEU A 350 18.64 18.01 -11.80
N THR A 351 19.03 19.05 -12.51
CA THR A 351 20.43 19.30 -12.75
C THR A 351 21.14 19.69 -11.45
N PHE A 352 22.45 19.52 -11.39
CA PHE A 352 23.21 19.94 -10.21
C PHE A 352 23.04 21.45 -9.91
N GLN A 353 22.93 22.30 -10.95
CA GLN A 353 22.72 23.73 -10.76
C GLN A 353 21.35 24.03 -10.14
N GLU A 354 20.27 23.42 -10.66
CA GLU A 354 18.92 23.58 -10.10
C GLU A 354 18.86 23.10 -8.66
N TYR A 355 19.53 21.99 -8.33
CA TYR A 355 19.63 21.51 -6.96
C TYR A 355 20.30 22.54 -6.04
N ILE A 356 21.48 23.06 -6.42
CA ILE A 356 22.22 24.06 -5.62
C ILE A 356 21.40 25.33 -5.43
N ASP A 357 20.71 25.79 -6.46
CA ASP A 357 19.87 26.99 -6.38
C ASP A 357 18.65 26.75 -5.47
N SER A 358 18.01 25.58 -5.57
CA SER A 358 16.86 25.21 -4.74
C SER A 358 17.22 25.03 -3.26
N VAL A 359 18.43 24.53 -2.94
CA VAL A 359 18.89 24.40 -1.54
C VAL A 359 19.17 25.76 -0.89
N LYS A 360 19.53 26.79 -1.70
CA LYS A 360 19.77 28.16 -1.22
C LYS A 360 18.49 29.01 -1.19
N GLU A 361 17.43 28.55 -1.83
CA GLU A 361 16.15 29.24 -1.88
C GLU A 361 15.51 29.30 -0.49
N GLU A 362 14.89 30.43 -0.13
CA GLU A 362 14.07 30.55 1.06
C GLU A 362 12.63 30.16 0.73
N LEU A 363 12.07 29.22 1.49
CA LEU A 363 10.67 28.81 1.32
C LEU A 363 9.75 29.88 1.90
N LEU A 364 9.06 30.58 1.03
CA LEU A 364 8.14 31.66 1.41
C LEU A 364 6.68 31.23 1.16
N PHE A 365 5.86 31.27 2.19
CA PHE A 365 4.42 31.07 2.08
C PHE A 365 3.71 32.37 1.66
N ARG A 366 2.53 32.21 1.06
CA ARG A 366 1.68 33.37 0.82
C ARG A 366 1.38 34.10 2.14
N PRO A 367 1.26 35.45 2.13
CA PRO A 367 0.79 36.21 3.28
C PRO A 367 -0.59 35.69 3.72
N LYS A 368 -0.80 35.63 5.03
CA LYS A 368 -2.13 35.36 5.58
C LYS A 368 -2.96 36.63 5.51
N GLU A 369 -4.16 36.52 4.96
CA GLU A 369 -5.15 37.55 5.01
C GLU A 369 -5.75 37.71 6.43
#